data_11b9265e45ec2901883619a2b82297cd
#
_entry.id   11b9265e45ec2901883619a2b82297cd
#
_cell.length_a   1.000
_cell.length_b   1.000
_cell.length_c   1.000
_cell.angle_alpha   90.00
_cell.angle_beta   90.00
_cell.angle_gamma   90.00
#
_symmetry.space_group_name_H-M   'P 1'
#
loop_
_entity.id
_entity.type
_entity.pdbx_description
1 polymer ?
#
loop_
_entity_poly.entity_id
_entity_poly.type
_entity_poly.pdbx_seq_one_letter_code
_entity_poly.pdbx_strand_id
1 'polypeptide(L)'
;MIKIHTASFFDKANHRGTVLSIALSQPKGYDFPQLTLLVPTYRTLYLYKSKKIDEAGYTRRYNKKILEKLTLARVLAHLKKLVGNSEDVTLCCWEKAGNFCHRQLVMGWLRQRHDEVNKHLFEIGEEH
;
A
#
# COMPACT_ATOMS: atom_id res chain seq x y z
N MET A 1 -15.85 5.96 -8.68
CA MET A 1 -15.40 5.34 -7.42
C MET A 1 -14.07 4.64 -7.69
N ILE A 2 -13.06 4.94 -6.90
CA ILE A 2 -11.72 4.39 -7.11
C ILE A 2 -11.64 2.92 -6.70
N LYS A 3 -10.98 2.11 -7.52
CA LYS A 3 -10.68 0.71 -7.23
C LYS A 3 -9.20 0.59 -6.89
N ILE A 4 -8.89 -0.01 -5.74
CA ILE A 4 -7.52 -0.08 -5.22
C ILE A 4 -6.98 -1.49 -5.38
N HIS A 5 -5.89 -1.61 -6.13
CA HIS A 5 -5.16 -2.85 -6.40
C HIS A 5 -3.80 -2.80 -5.73
N THR A 6 -3.16 -3.94 -5.60
CA THR A 6 -1.76 -4.03 -5.14
C THR A 6 -0.97 -4.95 -6.05
N ALA A 7 0.31 -4.64 -6.24
CA ALA A 7 1.23 -5.46 -7.03
C ALA A 7 2.67 -5.13 -6.67
N SER A 8 3.61 -5.97 -7.11
CA SER A 8 5.03 -5.63 -7.10
C SER A 8 5.33 -4.59 -8.18
N PHE A 9 6.36 -3.75 -7.97
CA PHE A 9 6.88 -2.87 -9.02
C PHE A 9 7.17 -3.64 -10.31
N PHE A 10 7.66 -4.87 -10.20
CA PHE A 10 8.11 -5.67 -11.34
C PHE A 10 6.98 -6.42 -12.04
N ASP A 11 5.81 -6.47 -11.44
CA ASP A 11 4.64 -7.19 -11.98
C ASP A 11 3.80 -6.25 -12.85
N LYS A 12 4.39 -5.77 -13.93
CA LYS A 12 3.78 -4.73 -14.78
C LYS A 12 2.47 -5.18 -15.42
N ALA A 13 2.33 -6.48 -15.68
CA ALA A 13 1.09 -7.02 -16.26
C ALA A 13 -0.13 -6.81 -15.36
N ASN A 14 0.09 -6.65 -14.06
CA ASN A 14 -0.96 -6.46 -13.08
C ASN A 14 -1.09 -5.02 -12.58
N HIS A 15 -0.40 -4.08 -13.20
CA HIS A 15 -0.59 -2.66 -12.91
C HIS A 15 -1.88 -2.18 -13.58
N ARG A 16 -2.78 -1.58 -12.80
CA ARG A 16 -4.06 -1.06 -13.25
C ARG A 16 -4.15 0.42 -12.90
N GLY A 17 -4.49 1.24 -13.89
CA GLY A 17 -4.67 2.67 -13.69
C GLY A 17 -3.38 3.38 -13.28
N THR A 18 -3.50 4.32 -12.35
CA THR A 18 -2.36 5.06 -11.83
C THR A 18 -1.57 4.17 -10.87
N VAL A 19 -0.26 4.12 -11.06
CA VAL A 19 0.63 3.36 -10.18
C VAL A 19 1.24 4.29 -9.15
N LEU A 20 1.12 3.94 -7.87
CA LEU A 20 1.72 4.68 -6.76
C LEU A 20 2.67 3.77 -5.99
N SER A 21 3.78 4.33 -5.52
CA SER A 21 4.69 3.62 -4.62
C SER A 21 4.24 3.77 -3.18
N ILE A 22 4.22 2.67 -2.44
CA ILE A 22 4.09 2.67 -0.99
C ILE A 22 5.38 2.17 -0.32
N ALA A 23 6.47 2.13 -1.06
CA ALA A 23 7.79 1.74 -0.57
C ALA A 23 8.61 2.97 -0.20
N LEU A 24 9.58 2.78 0.69
CA LEU A 24 10.50 3.84 1.11
C LEU A 24 11.40 4.28 -0.05
N SER A 25 11.80 3.33 -0.90
CA SER A 25 12.58 3.60 -2.11
C SER A 25 12.03 2.79 -3.28
N GLN A 26 12.44 3.14 -4.49
CA GLN A 26 12.01 2.45 -5.71
C GLN A 26 13.21 1.82 -6.43
N PRO A 27 12.97 0.77 -7.23
CA PRO A 27 14.03 0.20 -8.07
C PRO A 27 14.59 1.26 -9.03
N LYS A 28 15.85 1.10 -9.41
CA LYS A 28 16.48 1.98 -10.38
C LYS A 28 15.68 2.00 -11.68
N GLY A 29 15.41 3.20 -12.19
CA GLY A 29 14.62 3.39 -13.41
C GLY A 29 13.12 3.49 -13.17
N TYR A 30 12.65 3.32 -11.94
CA TYR A 30 11.24 3.46 -11.57
C TYR A 30 11.06 4.78 -10.83
N ASP A 31 10.03 5.53 -11.20
CA ASP A 31 9.77 6.85 -10.62
C ASP A 31 8.26 7.11 -10.52
N PHE A 32 7.57 6.26 -9.76
CA PHE A 32 6.15 6.44 -9.51
C PHE A 32 5.92 7.43 -8.36
N PRO A 33 4.84 8.22 -8.40
CA PRO A 33 4.49 9.06 -7.26
C PRO A 33 4.34 8.22 -5.99
N GLN A 34 4.77 8.76 -4.86
CA GLN A 34 4.75 8.05 -3.58
C GLN A 34 3.52 8.46 -2.77
N LEU A 35 2.79 7.47 -2.27
CA LEU A 35 1.76 7.69 -1.27
C LEU A 35 2.42 7.57 0.11
N THR A 36 2.94 8.68 0.59
CA THR A 36 3.79 8.74 1.79
C THR A 36 3.10 8.23 3.05
N LEU A 37 1.78 8.36 3.14
CA LEU A 37 1.02 7.90 4.31
C LEU A 37 1.20 6.41 4.59
N LEU A 38 1.45 5.61 3.56
CA LEU A 38 1.54 4.16 3.67
C LEU A 38 2.97 3.63 3.62
N VAL A 39 3.95 4.50 3.50
CA VAL A 39 5.37 4.12 3.48
C VAL A 39 5.81 3.70 4.88
N PRO A 40 6.51 2.55 5.04
CA PRO A 40 6.99 2.13 6.35
C PRO A 40 8.05 3.08 6.87
N THR A 41 8.25 3.09 8.20
CA THR A 41 9.37 3.85 8.75
C THR A 41 10.69 3.18 8.34
N TYR A 42 11.73 3.99 8.19
CA TYR A 42 13.07 3.49 7.91
C TYR A 42 13.50 2.46 8.96
N ARG A 43 13.24 2.74 10.24
CA ARG A 43 13.65 1.84 11.32
C ARG A 43 12.95 0.48 11.23
N THR A 44 11.65 0.45 10.96
CA THR A 44 10.93 -0.82 10.79
C THR A 44 11.52 -1.63 9.65
N LEU A 45 11.77 -0.99 8.52
CA LEU A 45 12.35 -1.65 7.35
C LEU A 45 13.77 -2.17 7.66
N TYR A 46 14.60 -1.34 8.31
CA TYR A 46 15.95 -1.71 8.70
C TYR A 46 15.97 -2.94 9.63
N LEU A 47 15.12 -2.94 10.66
CA LEU A 47 15.04 -4.05 11.61
C LEU A 47 14.67 -5.37 10.91
N TYR A 48 13.76 -5.29 9.97
CA TYR A 48 13.34 -6.47 9.21
C TYR A 48 14.43 -6.95 8.25
N LYS A 49 15.02 -6.05 7.48
CA LYS A 49 16.08 -6.38 6.52
C LYS A 49 17.32 -6.95 7.21
N SER A 50 17.64 -6.48 8.41
CA SER A 50 18.77 -6.98 9.21
C SER A 50 18.39 -8.20 10.05
N LYS A 51 17.19 -8.76 9.86
CA LYS A 51 16.70 -9.96 10.55
C LYS A 51 16.63 -9.82 12.07
N LYS A 52 16.49 -8.61 12.56
CA LYS A 52 16.30 -8.34 14.01
C LYS A 52 14.85 -8.51 14.44
N ILE A 53 13.91 -8.43 13.50
CA ILE A 53 12.51 -8.77 13.70
C ILE A 53 12.06 -9.67 12.55
N ASP A 54 11.06 -10.50 12.83
CA ASP A 54 10.42 -11.37 11.84
C ASP A 54 9.20 -10.68 11.20
N GLU A 55 8.44 -11.42 10.38
CA GLU A 55 7.23 -10.89 9.75
C GLU A 55 6.20 -10.43 10.78
N ALA A 56 6.03 -11.17 11.88
CA ALA A 56 5.10 -10.79 12.95
C ALA A 56 5.55 -9.49 13.63
N GLY A 57 6.84 -9.34 13.86
CA GLY A 57 7.43 -8.11 14.41
C GLY A 57 7.24 -6.92 13.48
N TYR A 58 7.47 -7.13 12.18
CA TYR A 58 7.23 -6.09 11.17
C TYR A 58 5.76 -5.68 11.17
N THR A 59 4.85 -6.64 11.16
CA THR A 59 3.41 -6.40 11.15
C THR A 59 2.98 -5.56 12.35
N ARG A 60 3.44 -5.91 13.55
CA ARG A 60 3.13 -5.14 14.77
C ARG A 60 3.62 -3.70 14.66
N ARG A 61 4.85 -3.51 14.19
CA ARG A 61 5.44 -2.17 14.06
C ARG A 61 4.74 -1.35 12.99
N TYR A 62 4.47 -1.96 11.83
CA TYR A 62 3.80 -1.25 10.74
C TYR A 62 2.39 -0.83 11.14
N ASN A 63 1.65 -1.72 11.78
CA ASN A 63 0.32 -1.39 12.29
C ASN A 63 0.39 -0.22 13.28
N LYS A 64 1.27 -0.29 14.26
CA LYS A 64 1.37 0.72 15.31
C LYS A 64 1.88 2.07 14.78
N LYS A 65 2.90 2.05 13.93
CA LYS A 65 3.57 3.27 13.46
C LYS A 65 2.85 3.93 12.30
N ILE A 66 2.15 3.16 11.48
CA ILE A 66 1.52 3.64 10.25
C ILE A 66 0.00 3.51 10.30
N LEU A 67 -0.53 2.29 10.27
CA LEU A 67 -1.97 2.09 10.04
C LEU A 67 -2.85 2.61 11.16
N GLU A 68 -2.46 2.42 12.43
CA GLU A 68 -3.26 2.90 13.57
C GLU A 68 -3.35 4.42 13.65
N LYS A 69 -2.47 5.14 12.94
CA LYS A 69 -2.46 6.60 12.91
C LYS A 69 -3.28 7.18 11.77
N LEU A 70 -3.84 6.32 10.91
CA LEU A 70 -4.54 6.77 9.71
C LEU A 70 -6.05 6.63 9.86
N THR A 71 -6.76 7.51 9.15
CA THR A 71 -8.20 7.38 8.93
C THR A 71 -8.44 7.08 7.46
N LEU A 72 -9.55 6.39 7.17
CA LEU A 72 -9.94 6.11 5.78
C LEU A 72 -10.10 7.41 4.99
N ALA A 73 -10.75 8.41 5.57
CA ALA A 73 -10.97 9.70 4.90
C ALA A 73 -9.66 10.35 4.46
N ARG A 74 -8.63 10.30 5.33
CA ARG A 74 -7.33 10.87 5.02
C ARG A 74 -6.63 10.13 3.88
N VAL A 75 -6.67 8.80 3.91
CA VAL A 75 -6.08 7.98 2.86
C VAL A 75 -6.76 8.24 1.51
N LEU A 76 -8.10 8.24 1.49
CA LEU A 76 -8.85 8.50 0.26
C LEU A 76 -8.62 9.91 -0.28
N ALA A 77 -8.49 10.91 0.59
CA ALA A 77 -8.20 12.28 0.17
C ALA A 77 -6.83 12.38 -0.50
N HIS A 78 -5.80 11.72 0.06
CA HIS A 78 -4.47 11.68 -0.54
C HIS A 78 -4.44 10.92 -1.85
N LEU A 79 -5.16 9.79 -1.94
CA LEU A 79 -5.31 9.04 -3.18
C LEU A 79 -5.91 9.93 -4.27
N LYS A 80 -7.02 10.57 -3.98
CA LYS A 80 -7.70 11.43 -4.95
C LYS A 80 -6.79 12.54 -5.46
N LYS A 81 -6.00 13.13 -4.58
CA LYS A 81 -5.04 14.18 -4.96
C LYS A 81 -3.98 13.67 -5.92
N LEU A 82 -3.50 12.44 -5.72
CA LEU A 82 -2.43 11.87 -6.53
C LEU A 82 -2.94 11.28 -7.85
N VAL A 83 -4.14 10.71 -7.87
CA VAL A 83 -4.64 9.99 -9.04
C VAL A 83 -5.66 10.78 -9.86
N GLY A 84 -6.17 11.88 -9.31
CA GLY A 84 -7.16 12.71 -10.00
C GLY A 84 -8.44 11.94 -10.31
N ASN A 85 -8.80 11.88 -11.59
CA ASN A 85 -10.02 11.20 -12.05
C ASN A 85 -9.80 9.74 -12.44
N SER A 86 -8.64 9.15 -12.15
CA SER A 86 -8.41 7.74 -12.40
C SER A 86 -9.42 6.88 -11.64
N GLU A 87 -9.92 5.84 -12.31
CA GLU A 87 -10.85 4.88 -11.70
C GLU A 87 -10.12 3.76 -10.99
N ASP A 88 -8.87 3.49 -11.36
CA ASP A 88 -8.03 2.44 -10.79
C ASP A 88 -6.72 3.01 -10.29
N VAL A 89 -6.25 2.48 -9.16
CA VAL A 89 -4.90 2.76 -8.65
C VAL A 89 -4.27 1.44 -8.22
N THR A 90 -2.97 1.28 -8.50
CA THR A 90 -2.20 0.13 -8.03
C THR A 90 -1.14 0.63 -7.06
N LEU A 91 -1.18 0.11 -5.84
CA LEU A 91 -0.18 0.41 -4.81
C LEU A 91 0.92 -0.63 -4.93
N CYS A 92 2.15 -0.17 -5.16
CA CYS A 92 3.28 -1.05 -5.45
C CYS A 92 4.37 -1.00 -4.39
N CYS A 93 5.01 -2.14 -4.18
CA CYS A 93 6.24 -2.28 -3.41
C CYS A 93 7.14 -3.35 -4.04
N TRP A 94 8.27 -3.65 -3.38
CA TRP A 94 9.34 -4.44 -3.99
C TRP A 94 9.04 -5.92 -4.15
N GLU A 95 8.42 -6.54 -3.15
CA GLU A 95 8.35 -8.00 -3.06
C GLU A 95 7.42 -8.60 -4.12
N LYS A 96 7.77 -9.77 -4.63
CA LYS A 96 6.95 -10.51 -5.60
C LYS A 96 5.68 -11.03 -4.95
N ALA A 97 4.67 -11.33 -5.79
CA ALA A 97 3.45 -11.97 -5.34
C ALA A 97 3.76 -13.25 -4.55
N GLY A 98 3.05 -13.45 -3.46
CA GLY A 98 3.25 -14.60 -2.58
C GLY A 98 4.28 -14.38 -1.48
N ASN A 99 5.16 -13.39 -1.61
CA ASN A 99 6.13 -13.04 -0.58
C ASN A 99 5.53 -11.98 0.36
N PHE A 100 5.98 -12.00 1.63
CA PHE A 100 5.51 -11.02 2.60
C PHE A 100 5.89 -9.60 2.17
N CYS A 101 4.91 -8.70 2.18
CA CYS A 101 5.13 -7.28 1.95
C CYS A 101 4.04 -6.48 2.66
N HIS A 102 4.38 -5.26 3.06
CA HIS A 102 3.41 -4.40 3.76
C HIS A 102 2.17 -4.04 2.91
N ARG A 103 2.22 -4.20 1.57
CA ARG A 103 1.01 -4.00 0.76
C ARG A 103 -0.13 -4.95 1.16
N GLN A 104 0.20 -6.13 1.66
CA GLN A 104 -0.79 -7.09 2.18
C GLN A 104 -1.46 -6.54 3.43
N LEU A 105 -0.69 -5.88 4.29
CA LEU A 105 -1.20 -5.25 5.51
C LEU A 105 -2.10 -4.06 5.16
N VAL A 106 -1.73 -3.30 4.14
CA VAL A 106 -2.54 -2.19 3.64
C VAL A 106 -3.89 -2.69 3.13
N MET A 107 -3.89 -3.74 2.31
CA MET A 107 -5.16 -4.29 1.80
C MET A 107 -6.02 -4.87 2.91
N GLY A 108 -5.43 -5.53 3.90
CA GLY A 108 -6.16 -6.00 5.08
C GLY A 108 -6.83 -4.84 5.82
N TRP A 109 -6.10 -3.74 6.00
CA TRP A 109 -6.62 -2.53 6.63
C TRP A 109 -7.77 -1.93 5.82
N LEU A 110 -7.63 -1.87 4.49
CA LEU A 110 -8.67 -1.36 3.60
C LEU A 110 -9.92 -2.26 3.62
N ARG A 111 -9.74 -3.58 3.58
CA ARG A 111 -10.87 -4.52 3.64
C ARG A 111 -11.67 -4.38 4.94
N GLN A 112 -10.98 -4.19 6.07
CA GLN A 112 -11.66 -3.97 7.35
C GLN A 112 -12.52 -2.72 7.37
N ARG A 113 -12.15 -1.72 6.58
CA ARG A 113 -12.87 -0.44 6.48
C ARG A 113 -13.89 -0.41 5.35
N HIS A 114 -13.81 -1.36 4.42
CA HIS A 114 -14.74 -1.51 3.32
C HIS A 114 -15.95 -2.32 3.80
N ASP A 115 -16.77 -1.70 4.65
CA ASP A 115 -17.99 -2.28 5.20
C ASP A 115 -19.22 -1.69 4.51
N GLU A 116 -20.43 -2.00 5.01
CA GLU A 116 -21.69 -1.53 4.44
C GLU A 116 -21.78 -0.01 4.34
N VAL A 117 -21.18 0.70 5.29
CA VAL A 117 -21.18 2.18 5.31
C VAL A 117 -20.24 2.75 4.27
N ASN A 118 -19.06 2.14 4.11
CA ASN A 118 -17.97 2.69 3.31
C ASN A 118 -17.87 2.11 1.89
N LYS A 119 -18.62 1.08 1.56
CA LYS A 119 -18.46 0.41 0.26
C LYS A 119 -18.82 1.28 -0.95
N HIS A 120 -19.45 2.41 -0.73
CA HIS A 120 -19.72 3.39 -1.78
C HIS A 120 -18.59 4.41 -1.98
N LEU A 121 -17.55 4.37 -1.15
CA LEU A 121 -16.44 5.31 -1.19
C LEU A 121 -15.28 4.81 -2.05
N PHE A 122 -15.06 3.51 -2.08
CA PHE A 122 -13.98 2.90 -2.87
C PHE A 122 -14.27 1.41 -3.07
N GLU A 123 -13.54 0.79 -3.98
CA GLU A 123 -13.64 -0.64 -4.25
C GLU A 123 -12.32 -1.34 -3.97
N ILE A 124 -12.40 -2.58 -3.51
CA ILE A 124 -11.23 -3.46 -3.36
C ILE A 124 -10.99 -4.11 -4.71
N GLY A 125 -9.79 -3.94 -5.24
CA GLY A 125 -9.38 -4.51 -6.51
C GLY A 125 -8.60 -5.80 -6.36
N GLU A 126 -7.67 -6.03 -7.30
CA GLU A 126 -6.86 -7.24 -7.35
C GLU A 126 -5.65 -7.13 -6.41
N GLU A 127 -5.32 -8.23 -5.72
CA GLU A 127 -4.15 -8.32 -4.85
C GLU A 127 -3.12 -9.24 -5.49
N HIS A 128 -1.96 -8.70 -5.72
CA HIS A 128 -0.82 -9.45 -6.29
C HIS A 128 0.45 -9.28 -5.41
#